data_2be0d15db72dc8fa8e51009fb911362b
#
_entry.id   2be0d15db72dc8fa8e51009fb911362b
#
_cell.length_a   1.000
_cell.length_b   1.000
_cell.length_c   1.000
_cell.angle_alpha   90.00
_cell.angle_beta   90.00
_cell.angle_gamma   90.00
#
_symmetry.space_group_name_H-M   'P 1'
#
loop_
_entity.id
_entity.type
_entity.pdbx_description
1 polymer ?
#
loop_
_entity_poly.entity_id
_entity_poly.type
_entity_poly.pdbx_seq_one_letter_code
_entity_poly.pdbx_strand_id
1 'polypeptide(L)'
;MIKLVVFDLDNVIIDGEAIDEIGKLANVEDEIAEITEKAMQGEIDFETSIKDRVKLLEGTSIEDIQKVADELPLMNGAEDTIARLKEEGLDVAIISGSFDVVAQTVKDKLGIENAYTNSFTVEDGK
;
A
#
# COMPACT_ATOMS: atom_id res chain seq x y z
N MET A 1 -28.26 -8.56 3.13
CA MET A 1 -27.84 -7.19 3.46
C MET A 1 -26.33 -7.11 3.55
N ILE A 2 -25.72 -6.16 2.85
CA ILE A 2 -24.26 -5.95 2.92
C ILE A 2 -23.95 -5.26 4.24
N LYS A 3 -22.97 -5.77 4.99
CA LYS A 3 -22.54 -5.19 6.26
C LYS A 3 -21.08 -4.75 6.24
N LEU A 4 -20.30 -5.27 5.31
CA LEU A 4 -18.87 -5.02 5.21
C LEU A 4 -18.49 -4.73 3.76
N VAL A 5 -17.70 -3.69 3.55
CA VAL A 5 -17.09 -3.38 2.25
C VAL A 5 -15.58 -3.45 2.42
N VAL A 6 -14.93 -4.20 1.55
CA VAL A 6 -13.48 -4.38 1.58
C VAL A 6 -12.88 -3.72 0.36
N PHE A 7 -11.84 -2.91 0.58
CA PHE A 7 -11.12 -2.20 -0.48
C PHE A 7 -9.70 -2.71 -0.59
N ASP A 8 -9.19 -2.77 -1.82
CA ASP A 8 -7.76 -2.82 -2.05
C ASP A 8 -7.18 -1.43 -1.79
N LEU A 9 -5.88 -1.31 -1.70
CA LEU A 9 -5.20 -0.06 -1.36
C LEU A 9 -4.58 0.62 -2.59
N ASP A 10 -3.59 -0.03 -3.23
CA ASP A 10 -2.91 0.53 -4.40
C ASP A 10 -3.88 0.67 -5.58
N ASN A 11 -3.88 1.85 -6.21
CA ASN A 11 -4.73 2.19 -7.37
C ASN A 11 -6.24 2.09 -7.10
N VAL A 12 -6.64 1.99 -5.84
CA VAL A 12 -8.05 1.99 -5.43
C VAL A 12 -8.32 3.11 -4.43
N ILE A 13 -7.74 3.06 -3.23
CA ILE A 13 -7.85 4.13 -2.24
C ILE A 13 -6.76 5.17 -2.47
N ILE A 14 -5.53 4.74 -2.75
CA ILE A 14 -4.46 5.66 -3.12
C ILE A 14 -4.31 5.72 -4.64
N ASP A 15 -3.93 6.90 -5.12
CA ASP A 15 -3.70 7.14 -6.53
C ASP A 15 -2.25 6.80 -6.86
N GLY A 16 -2.01 5.53 -7.16
CA GLY A 16 -0.71 4.97 -7.46
C GLY A 16 -0.38 3.73 -6.65
N GLU A 17 0.83 3.27 -6.77
CA GLU A 17 1.34 2.11 -6.05
C GLU A 17 2.42 2.53 -5.04
N ALA A 18 2.24 2.13 -3.78
CA ALA A 18 3.13 2.50 -2.69
C ALA A 18 4.58 2.06 -2.95
N ILE A 19 4.77 0.83 -3.45
CA ILE A 19 6.12 0.31 -3.65
C ILE A 19 6.90 1.09 -4.71
N ASP A 20 6.21 1.60 -5.73
CA ASP A 20 6.85 2.41 -6.76
C ASP A 20 7.33 3.76 -6.19
N GLU A 21 6.53 4.37 -5.33
CA GLU A 21 6.88 5.65 -4.70
C GLU A 21 8.03 5.49 -3.71
N ILE A 22 8.05 4.40 -2.95
CA ILE A 22 9.17 4.07 -2.07
C ILE A 22 10.42 3.77 -2.91
N GLY A 23 10.24 3.10 -4.04
CA GLY A 23 11.33 2.82 -4.97
C GLY A 23 12.00 4.07 -5.53
N LYS A 24 11.23 5.11 -5.79
CA LYS A 24 11.76 6.40 -6.22
C LYS A 24 12.67 7.01 -5.16
N LEU A 25 12.26 6.91 -3.90
CA LEU A 25 13.04 7.40 -2.79
C LEU A 25 14.38 6.66 -2.67
N ALA A 26 14.38 5.35 -2.88
CA ALA A 26 15.57 4.50 -2.78
C ALA A 26 16.40 4.45 -4.07
N ASN A 27 15.99 5.13 -5.14
CA ASN A 27 16.62 5.11 -6.47
C ASN A 27 16.65 3.73 -7.13
N VAL A 28 15.61 2.93 -6.92
CA VAL A 28 15.48 1.59 -7.52
C VAL A 28 14.18 1.44 -8.31
N GLU A 29 13.60 2.56 -8.74
CA GLU A 29 12.33 2.59 -9.46
C GLU A 29 12.34 1.72 -10.71
N ASP A 30 13.38 1.83 -11.53
CA ASP A 30 13.49 1.07 -12.78
C ASP A 30 13.60 -0.43 -12.53
N GLU A 31 14.36 -0.81 -11.53
CA GLU A 31 14.53 -2.22 -11.13
C GLU A 31 13.21 -2.81 -10.62
N ILE A 32 12.46 -2.04 -9.83
CA ILE A 32 11.15 -2.46 -9.33
C ILE A 32 10.16 -2.60 -10.48
N ALA A 33 10.14 -1.65 -11.41
CA ALA A 33 9.25 -1.68 -12.56
C ALA A 33 9.51 -2.91 -13.43
N GLU A 34 10.77 -3.28 -13.62
CA GLU A 34 11.14 -4.48 -14.38
C GLU A 34 10.58 -5.76 -13.72
N ILE A 35 10.69 -5.88 -12.40
CA ILE A 35 10.17 -7.03 -11.66
C ILE A 35 8.63 -7.07 -11.74
N THR A 36 7.99 -5.92 -11.60
CA THR A 36 6.54 -5.81 -11.70
C THR A 36 6.05 -6.28 -13.08
N GLU A 37 6.74 -5.87 -14.14
CA GLU A 37 6.39 -6.27 -15.50
C GLU A 37 6.51 -7.79 -15.68
N LYS A 38 7.58 -8.40 -15.17
CA LYS A 38 7.75 -9.85 -15.22
C LYS A 38 6.63 -10.58 -14.51
N ALA A 39 6.21 -10.08 -13.35
CA ALA A 39 5.09 -10.66 -12.61
C ALA A 39 3.78 -10.56 -13.39
N MET A 40 3.53 -9.42 -14.02
CA MET A 40 2.32 -9.20 -14.82
C MET A 40 2.28 -10.08 -16.07
N GLN A 41 3.43 -10.45 -16.62
CA GLN A 41 3.55 -11.33 -17.75
C GLN A 41 3.51 -12.82 -17.36
N GLY A 42 3.45 -13.11 -16.06
CA GLY A 42 3.41 -14.48 -15.56
C GLY A 42 4.76 -15.19 -15.51
N GLU A 43 5.88 -14.48 -15.71
CA GLU A 43 7.23 -15.05 -15.68
C GLU A 43 7.68 -15.41 -14.27
N ILE A 44 7.18 -14.68 -13.26
CA ILE A 44 7.42 -14.95 -11.85
C ILE A 44 6.11 -14.88 -11.09
N ASP A 45 5.99 -15.61 -9.97
CA ASP A 45 4.77 -15.55 -9.17
C ASP A 45 4.74 -14.29 -8.29
N PHE A 46 3.57 -14.02 -7.72
CA PHE A 46 3.37 -12.84 -6.88
C PHE A 46 4.29 -12.83 -5.65
N GLU A 47 4.42 -13.98 -4.97
CA GLU A 47 5.23 -14.07 -3.76
C GLU A 47 6.70 -13.75 -4.05
N THR A 48 7.27 -14.35 -5.10
CA THR A 48 8.64 -14.09 -5.53
C THR A 48 8.80 -12.62 -5.93
N SER A 49 7.85 -12.09 -6.68
CA SER A 49 7.86 -10.71 -7.13
C SER A 49 7.89 -9.73 -5.96
N ILE A 50 7.01 -9.92 -4.96
CA ILE A 50 6.95 -8.99 -3.83
C ILE A 50 8.22 -9.06 -2.99
N LYS A 51 8.77 -10.25 -2.78
CA LYS A 51 10.03 -10.42 -2.04
C LYS A 51 11.20 -9.76 -2.74
N ASP A 52 11.31 -9.94 -4.05
CA ASP A 52 12.40 -9.34 -4.84
C ASP A 52 12.32 -7.82 -4.86
N ARG A 53 11.11 -7.27 -4.98
CA ARG A 53 10.91 -5.81 -4.96
C ARG A 53 11.25 -5.23 -3.59
N VAL A 54 10.81 -5.86 -2.51
CA VAL A 54 11.08 -5.41 -1.14
C VAL A 54 12.57 -5.47 -0.83
N LYS A 55 13.26 -6.50 -1.31
CA LYS A 55 14.69 -6.64 -1.11
C LYS A 55 15.48 -5.46 -1.66
N LEU A 56 15.02 -4.87 -2.77
CA LEU A 56 15.65 -3.68 -3.34
C LEU A 56 15.52 -2.45 -2.43
N LEU A 57 14.57 -2.47 -1.50
CA LEU A 57 14.35 -1.37 -0.55
C LEU A 57 15.16 -1.55 0.74
N GLU A 58 15.90 -2.65 0.89
CA GLU A 58 16.69 -2.92 2.10
C GLU A 58 17.64 -1.77 2.39
N GLY A 59 17.70 -1.37 3.64
CA GLY A 59 18.54 -0.24 4.07
C GLY A 59 17.83 1.12 4.03
N THR A 60 16.64 1.20 3.44
CA THR A 60 15.85 2.44 3.46
C THR A 60 15.32 2.68 4.87
N SER A 61 15.46 3.91 5.36
CA SER A 61 14.98 4.28 6.70
C SER A 61 13.47 4.16 6.79
N ILE A 62 12.96 3.60 7.89
CA ILE A 62 11.52 3.51 8.13
C ILE A 62 10.89 4.92 8.24
N GLU A 63 11.65 5.90 8.72
CA GLU A 63 11.17 7.28 8.78
C GLU A 63 10.93 7.85 7.39
N ASP A 64 11.80 7.56 6.43
CA ASP A 64 11.64 7.99 5.05
C ASP A 64 10.48 7.29 4.37
N ILE A 65 10.27 6.01 4.66
CA ILE A 65 9.11 5.25 4.16
C ILE A 65 7.82 5.85 4.71
N GLN A 66 7.81 6.21 6.00
CA GLN A 66 6.64 6.86 6.60
C GLN A 66 6.34 8.21 5.93
N LYS A 67 7.35 8.98 5.57
CA LYS A 67 7.17 10.23 4.83
C LYS A 67 6.48 10.00 3.49
N VAL A 68 6.92 8.98 2.76
CA VAL A 68 6.29 8.63 1.49
C VAL A 68 4.82 8.27 1.72
N ALA A 69 4.54 7.45 2.72
CA ALA A 69 3.17 7.05 3.06
C ALA A 69 2.30 8.26 3.39
N ASP A 70 2.82 9.21 4.16
CA ASP A 70 2.09 10.43 4.54
C ASP A 70 1.75 11.31 3.33
N GLU A 71 2.59 11.30 2.31
CA GLU A 71 2.45 12.14 1.12
C GLU A 71 1.71 11.48 -0.04
N LEU A 72 1.37 10.18 0.05
CA LEU A 72 0.67 9.49 -1.02
C LEU A 72 -0.72 10.11 -1.27
N PRO A 73 -1.03 10.47 -2.53
CA PRO A 73 -2.34 11.05 -2.82
C PRO A 73 -3.44 10.00 -2.73
N LEU A 74 -4.59 10.41 -2.21
CA LEU A 74 -5.77 9.57 -2.21
C LEU A 74 -6.46 9.65 -3.58
N MET A 75 -7.07 8.54 -4.00
CA MET A 75 -7.86 8.52 -5.21
C MET A 75 -9.03 9.50 -5.07
N ASN A 76 -9.37 10.22 -6.15
CA ASN A 76 -10.50 11.15 -6.14
C ASN A 76 -11.78 10.42 -5.71
N GLY A 77 -12.45 10.96 -4.72
CA GLY A 77 -13.69 10.39 -4.19
C GLY A 77 -13.53 9.31 -3.14
N ALA A 78 -12.30 8.87 -2.86
CA ALA A 78 -12.06 7.81 -1.87
C ALA A 78 -12.53 8.23 -0.48
N GLU A 79 -12.14 9.42 -0.04
CA GLU A 79 -12.52 9.95 1.27
C GLU A 79 -14.04 10.08 1.41
N ASP A 80 -14.68 10.67 0.41
CA ASP A 80 -16.13 10.86 0.41
C ASP A 80 -16.89 9.53 0.36
N THR A 81 -16.43 8.60 -0.46
CA THR A 81 -17.06 7.28 -0.59
C THR A 81 -17.00 6.51 0.73
N ILE A 82 -15.84 6.48 1.38
CA ILE A 82 -15.67 5.76 2.65
C ILE A 82 -16.49 6.43 3.75
N ALA A 83 -16.50 7.76 3.81
CA ALA A 83 -17.31 8.47 4.79
C ALA A 83 -18.80 8.16 4.61
N ARG A 84 -19.27 8.11 3.38
CA ARG A 84 -20.68 7.81 3.05
C ARG A 84 -21.07 6.39 3.47
N LEU A 85 -20.17 5.41 3.21
CA LEU A 85 -20.42 4.03 3.61
C LEU A 85 -20.54 3.90 5.12
N LYS A 86 -19.70 4.61 5.86
CA LYS A 86 -19.73 4.60 7.33
C LYS A 86 -21.01 5.25 7.86
N GLU A 87 -21.46 6.36 7.23
CA GLU A 87 -22.72 7.00 7.59
C GLU A 87 -23.92 6.07 7.42
N GLU A 88 -23.86 5.17 6.45
CA GLU A 88 -24.92 4.19 6.21
C GLU A 88 -24.82 2.95 7.10
N GLY A 89 -23.89 2.94 8.05
CA GLY A 89 -23.74 1.87 9.02
C GLY A 89 -22.97 0.66 8.51
N LEU A 90 -22.24 0.80 7.41
CA LEU A 90 -21.42 -0.28 6.87
C LEU A 90 -20.02 -0.25 7.48
N ASP A 91 -19.47 -1.41 7.74
CA ASP A 91 -18.07 -1.56 8.15
C ASP A 91 -17.19 -1.49 6.91
N VAL A 92 -16.03 -0.88 7.05
CA VAL A 92 -15.05 -0.73 5.97
C VAL A 92 -13.72 -1.34 6.40
N ALA A 93 -13.11 -2.12 5.53
CA ALA A 93 -11.81 -2.72 5.78
C ALA A 93 -10.92 -2.62 4.54
N ILE A 94 -9.61 -2.73 4.77
CA ILE A 94 -8.62 -2.79 3.69
C ILE A 94 -8.00 -4.18 3.70
N ILE A 95 -7.93 -4.83 2.54
CA ILE A 95 -7.14 -6.04 2.35
C ILE A 95 -6.29 -5.80 1.10
N SER A 96 -4.98 -5.84 1.26
CA SER A 96 -4.07 -5.47 0.18
C SER A 96 -2.75 -6.24 0.25
N GLY A 97 -2.13 -6.44 -0.89
CA GLY A 97 -0.75 -6.92 -0.97
C GLY A 97 0.29 -5.86 -0.67
N SER A 98 -0.11 -4.64 -0.35
CA SER A 98 0.77 -3.54 0.03
C SER A 98 1.29 -3.70 1.48
N PHE A 99 1.70 -2.65 2.14
CA PHE A 99 2.42 -2.72 3.41
C PHE A 99 1.71 -2.02 4.55
N ASP A 100 1.95 -2.50 5.76
CA ASP A 100 1.31 -2.01 6.98
C ASP A 100 1.56 -0.51 7.24
N VAL A 101 2.76 -0.01 6.96
CA VAL A 101 3.09 1.43 7.12
C VAL A 101 2.12 2.29 6.33
N VAL A 102 1.89 1.94 5.06
CA VAL A 102 1.00 2.69 4.18
C VAL A 102 -0.46 2.53 4.60
N ALA A 103 -0.88 1.29 4.89
CA ALA A 103 -2.25 1.01 5.29
C ALA A 103 -2.60 1.69 6.62
N GLN A 104 -1.68 1.69 7.58
CA GLN A 104 -1.92 2.36 8.87
C GLN A 104 -2.10 3.85 8.70
N THR A 105 -1.30 4.47 7.84
CA THR A 105 -1.41 5.90 7.52
C THR A 105 -2.77 6.22 6.89
N VAL A 106 -3.21 5.41 5.94
CA VAL A 106 -4.51 5.57 5.27
C VAL A 106 -5.67 5.33 6.26
N LYS A 107 -5.57 4.31 7.11
CA LYS A 107 -6.55 4.04 8.16
C LYS A 107 -6.77 5.27 9.03
N ASP A 108 -5.69 5.88 9.46
CA ASP A 108 -5.75 7.04 10.35
C ASP A 108 -6.37 8.25 9.65
N LYS A 109 -6.05 8.46 8.36
CA LYS A 109 -6.61 9.56 7.58
C LYS A 109 -8.11 9.41 7.32
N LEU A 110 -8.57 8.18 7.10
CA LEU A 110 -9.95 7.91 6.68
C LEU A 110 -10.83 7.32 7.78
N GLY A 111 -10.28 7.06 8.95
CA GLY A 111 -11.02 6.47 10.06
C GLY A 111 -11.47 5.04 9.81
N ILE A 112 -10.68 4.26 9.09
CA ILE A 112 -10.94 2.84 8.83
C ILE A 112 -10.41 2.03 10.00
N GLU A 113 -11.18 1.07 10.51
CA GLU A 113 -10.81 0.32 11.70
C GLU A 113 -9.90 -0.89 11.44
N ASN A 114 -10.06 -1.54 10.28
CA ASN A 114 -9.37 -2.81 10.01
C ASN A 114 -8.62 -2.75 8.68
N ALA A 115 -7.36 -3.20 8.70
CA ALA A 115 -6.56 -3.38 7.49
C ALA A 115 -5.68 -4.63 7.64
N TYR A 116 -5.58 -5.38 6.56
CA TYR A 116 -4.79 -6.62 6.50
C TYR A 116 -3.84 -6.51 5.31
N THR A 117 -2.55 -6.47 5.59
CA THR A 117 -1.52 -6.24 4.59
C THR A 117 -0.27 -7.06 4.91
N ASN A 118 0.74 -6.96 4.04
CA ASN A 118 2.08 -7.43 4.35
C ASN A 118 2.75 -6.45 5.31
N SER A 119 3.74 -6.93 6.03
CA SER A 119 4.52 -6.10 6.96
C SER A 119 6.00 -6.13 6.59
N PHE A 120 6.68 -5.00 6.79
CA PHE A 120 8.13 -4.95 6.68
C PHE A 120 8.77 -5.47 7.97
N THR A 121 9.91 -6.16 7.83
CA THR A 121 10.79 -6.41 8.95
C THR A 121 11.72 -5.21 9.08
N VAL A 122 11.75 -4.60 10.26
CA VAL A 122 12.57 -3.41 10.52
C VAL A 122 13.66 -3.75 11.52
N GLU A 123 14.92 -3.52 11.12
CA GLU A 123 16.09 -3.70 11.98
C GLU A 123 16.88 -2.40 12.00
N ASP A 124 17.22 -1.92 13.19
CA ASP A 124 17.97 -0.66 13.38
C ASP A 124 17.33 0.55 12.64
N GLY A 125 16.00 0.59 12.56
CA GLY A 125 15.26 1.67 11.91
C GLY A 125 15.26 1.63 10.39
N LYS A 126 15.56 0.49 9.79
CA LYS A 126 15.68 0.37 8.33
C LYS A 126 14.91 -0.80 7.74
#